data_f98a564b36e13194edd59d146b97d357
#
_entry.id   f98a564b36e13194edd59d146b97d357
#
_cell.length_a   1.000
_cell.length_b   1.000
_cell.length_c   1.000
_cell.angle_alpha   90.00
_cell.angle_beta   90.00
_cell.angle_gamma   90.00
#
_symmetry.space_group_name_H-M   'P 1'
#
loop_
_entity.id
_entity.type
_entity.pdbx_description
1 polymer ?
#
loop_
_entity_poly.entity_id
_entity_poly.type
_entity_poly.pdbx_seq_one_letter_code
_entity_poly.pdbx_strand_id
1 'polypeptide(L)'
;DPLALEKLRAELKKKSAPNQATERTKQLLEEIPKKRPCLPYAGEPVLCYANYILKPIWNETLKLKALIRYQQSKTDIEFDAEALLWQTIVNRIVSPSSHLKHYRSQTNWLGNSLAETNLKSLYRMLSFAARIRKPILRGLNKALNQAMPRDLSVVFYDVTNTWFETVWDDEHQWAMEVEKQLSALPSEAALEEKRQLIEKLERNRTSSLRMRGPSKECRKNPIVSIAMVVDRDGIPIDFRVYPGNSSEKTTMKCSIDELAKTYKITNAVVVADNGLNTNANLSRLVKENQGFLLAHSL
;
A
#
# COMPACT_ATOMS: atom_id res chain seq x y z
N ASP A 1 27.50 -29.30 -22.33
CA ASP A 1 27.24 -30.74 -22.42
C ASP A 1 25.80 -31.01 -21.94
N PRO A 2 24.88 -31.46 -22.83
CA PRO A 2 23.47 -31.72 -22.48
C PRO A 2 23.31 -32.78 -21.39
N LEU A 3 24.21 -33.75 -21.34
CA LEU A 3 24.22 -34.82 -20.33
C LEU A 3 24.52 -34.31 -18.91
N ALA A 4 25.33 -33.27 -18.77
CA ALA A 4 25.65 -32.67 -17.49
C ALA A 4 24.44 -31.88 -16.93
N LEU A 5 23.66 -31.24 -17.80
CA LEU A 5 22.42 -30.51 -17.45
C LEU A 5 21.31 -31.48 -17.03
N GLU A 6 21.17 -32.63 -17.67
CA GLU A 6 20.20 -33.65 -17.25
C GLU A 6 20.58 -34.29 -15.91
N LYS A 7 21.86 -34.58 -15.68
CA LYS A 7 22.32 -35.07 -14.36
C LYS A 7 22.07 -34.06 -13.26
N LEU A 8 22.31 -32.76 -13.50
CA LEU A 8 22.03 -31.70 -12.53
C LEU A 8 20.53 -31.55 -12.24
N ARG A 9 19.69 -31.68 -13.27
CA ARG A 9 18.24 -31.69 -13.12
C ARG A 9 17.72 -32.91 -12.35
N ALA A 10 18.32 -34.07 -12.56
CA ALA A 10 17.99 -35.29 -11.82
C ALA A 10 18.44 -35.22 -10.36
N GLU A 11 19.59 -34.61 -10.07
CA GLU A 11 20.03 -34.35 -8.69
C GLU A 11 19.21 -33.30 -7.98
N LEU A 12 18.80 -32.22 -8.66
CA LEU A 12 17.90 -31.23 -8.10
C LEU A 12 16.50 -31.79 -7.82
N LYS A 13 15.99 -32.69 -8.69
CA LYS A 13 14.75 -33.42 -8.42
C LYS A 13 14.88 -34.40 -7.25
N LYS A 14 16.06 -35.03 -7.05
CA LYS A 14 16.27 -35.88 -5.87
C LYS A 14 16.45 -35.09 -4.56
N LYS A 15 17.01 -33.87 -4.64
CA LYS A 15 17.13 -32.97 -3.47
C LYS A 15 15.81 -32.25 -3.13
N SER A 16 14.87 -32.21 -4.03
CA SER A 16 13.48 -31.78 -3.75
C SER A 16 12.61 -32.96 -3.27
N ALA A 17 13.14 -33.84 -2.43
CA ALA A 17 12.28 -34.73 -1.65
C ALA A 17 11.30 -33.86 -0.85
N PRO A 18 10.01 -34.18 -0.87
CA PRO A 18 9.02 -33.36 -0.20
C PRO A 18 9.42 -33.22 1.26
N ASN A 19 9.63 -31.97 1.68
CA ASN A 19 9.91 -31.64 3.06
C ASN A 19 8.85 -32.32 3.94
N GLN A 20 9.21 -32.87 5.08
CA GLN A 20 8.26 -33.54 6.00
C GLN A 20 7.04 -32.64 6.31
N ALA A 21 7.22 -31.31 6.29
CA ALA A 21 6.15 -30.34 6.38
C ALA A 21 5.16 -30.44 5.20
N THR A 22 5.61 -30.75 3.98
CA THR A 22 4.75 -30.89 2.79
C THR A 22 3.95 -32.19 2.82
N GLU A 23 4.54 -33.29 3.30
CA GLU A 23 3.84 -34.57 3.49
C GLU A 23 2.80 -34.47 4.61
N ARG A 24 3.13 -33.82 5.73
CA ARG A 24 2.21 -33.58 6.83
C ARG A 24 1.05 -32.66 6.42
N THR A 25 1.32 -31.68 5.56
CA THR A 25 0.28 -30.81 4.98
C THR A 25 -0.63 -31.59 4.03
N LYS A 26 -0.08 -32.51 3.22
CA LYS A 26 -0.89 -33.41 2.38
C LYS A 26 -1.74 -34.35 3.20
N GLN A 27 -1.19 -34.96 4.24
CA GLN A 27 -1.94 -35.80 5.16
C GLN A 27 -3.07 -35.05 5.86
N LEU A 28 -2.80 -33.81 6.34
CA LEU A 28 -3.83 -32.96 6.93
C LEU A 28 -4.90 -32.56 5.91
N LEU A 29 -4.54 -32.35 4.64
CA LEU A 29 -5.51 -32.07 3.57
C LEU A 29 -6.32 -33.32 3.17
N GLU A 30 -5.78 -34.53 3.35
CA GLU A 30 -6.49 -35.82 3.15
C GLU A 30 -7.42 -36.16 4.32
N GLU A 31 -7.07 -35.71 5.53
CA GLU A 31 -7.90 -35.83 6.74
C GLU A 31 -9.04 -34.82 6.79
N ILE A 32 -8.97 -33.72 6.04
CA ILE A 32 -10.11 -32.84 5.85
C ILE A 32 -11.24 -33.65 5.16
N PRO A 33 -12.41 -33.84 5.80
CA PRO A 33 -13.48 -34.63 5.25
C PRO A 33 -13.78 -34.20 3.82
N LYS A 34 -13.67 -35.12 2.86
CA LYS A 34 -14.01 -34.88 1.43
C LYS A 34 -15.49 -34.53 1.24
N LYS A 35 -16.31 -34.69 2.26
CA LYS A 35 -17.58 -33.98 2.36
C LYS A 35 -17.26 -32.52 2.62
N ARG A 36 -17.29 -31.72 1.55
CA ARG A 36 -17.48 -30.28 1.74
C ARG A 36 -18.60 -30.15 2.77
N PRO A 37 -18.37 -29.43 3.91
CA PRO A 37 -19.51 -29.08 4.75
C PRO A 37 -20.54 -28.53 3.78
N CYS A 38 -21.77 -29.02 3.84
CA CYS A 38 -22.87 -28.50 3.03
C CYS A 38 -22.77 -27.00 3.19
N LEU A 39 -22.34 -26.29 2.12
CA LEU A 39 -22.43 -24.84 2.11
C LEU A 39 -23.87 -24.55 2.48
N PRO A 40 -24.12 -23.71 3.48
CA PRO A 40 -25.47 -23.36 3.84
C PRO A 40 -26.24 -23.02 2.58
N TYR A 41 -27.49 -23.40 2.53
CA TYR A 41 -28.39 -23.26 1.39
C TYR A 41 -28.09 -21.99 0.58
N ALA A 42 -28.12 -22.09 -0.73
CA ALA A 42 -27.95 -20.94 -1.61
C ALA A 42 -28.91 -19.83 -1.13
N GLY A 43 -28.35 -18.85 -0.39
CA GLY A 43 -29.13 -17.77 0.25
C GLY A 43 -28.80 -17.48 1.71
N GLU A 44 -28.15 -18.38 2.44
CA GLU A 44 -27.72 -18.07 3.81
C GLU A 44 -26.37 -17.31 3.79
N PRO A 45 -26.29 -16.14 4.44
CA PRO A 45 -25.05 -15.39 4.48
C PRO A 45 -23.99 -16.14 5.27
N VAL A 46 -22.80 -16.33 4.68
CA VAL A 46 -21.63 -16.81 5.41
C VAL A 46 -21.15 -15.69 6.31
N LEU A 47 -21.31 -15.86 7.63
CA LEU A 47 -20.90 -14.85 8.60
C LEU A 47 -19.39 -14.91 8.86
N CYS A 48 -18.73 -13.77 8.75
CA CYS A 48 -17.31 -13.63 9.02
C CYS A 48 -17.07 -13.08 10.43
N TYR A 49 -16.37 -13.87 11.26
CA TYR A 49 -16.04 -13.51 12.65
C TYR A 49 -14.74 -12.70 12.81
N ALA A 50 -14.08 -12.34 11.72
CA ALA A 50 -12.79 -11.63 11.78
C ALA A 50 -12.85 -10.34 12.60
N ASN A 51 -14.00 -9.66 12.64
CA ASN A 51 -14.19 -8.47 13.48
C ASN A 51 -13.93 -8.77 14.97
N TYR A 52 -14.34 -9.90 15.47
CA TYR A 52 -14.13 -10.27 16.87
C TYR A 52 -12.69 -10.60 17.19
N ILE A 53 -11.97 -11.24 16.26
CA ILE A 53 -10.58 -11.65 16.46
C ILE A 53 -9.63 -10.46 16.31
N LEU A 54 -9.82 -9.63 15.29
CA LEU A 54 -8.88 -8.56 14.93
C LEU A 54 -9.17 -7.22 15.63
N LYS A 55 -10.43 -7.00 16.06
CA LYS A 55 -10.82 -5.71 16.66
C LYS A 55 -10.10 -5.37 17.98
N PRO A 56 -9.79 -6.33 18.88
CA PRO A 56 -8.95 -6.05 20.04
C PRO A 56 -7.56 -5.54 19.66
N ILE A 57 -6.92 -6.13 18.66
CA ILE A 57 -5.61 -5.66 18.15
C ILE A 57 -5.73 -4.21 17.66
N TRP A 58 -6.74 -3.90 16.85
CA TRP A 58 -7.00 -2.56 16.34
C TRP A 58 -7.24 -1.53 17.45
N ASN A 59 -8.07 -1.87 18.44
CA ASN A 59 -8.48 -0.95 19.49
C ASN A 59 -7.45 -0.79 20.59
N GLU A 60 -6.87 -1.88 21.05
CA GLU A 60 -6.09 -1.96 22.29
C GLU A 60 -4.59 -1.93 22.03
N THR A 61 -4.12 -2.79 21.12
CA THR A 61 -2.69 -2.87 20.81
C THR A 61 -2.25 -1.70 19.93
N LEU A 62 -2.92 -1.49 18.80
CA LEU A 62 -2.55 -0.46 17.82
C LEU A 62 -3.15 0.91 18.14
N LYS A 63 -4.18 0.98 18.98
CA LYS A 63 -4.92 2.19 19.40
C LYS A 63 -5.46 3.01 18.23
N LEU A 64 -5.67 2.37 17.06
CA LEU A 64 -6.03 3.05 15.81
C LEU A 64 -7.43 3.62 15.86
N LYS A 65 -8.39 2.98 16.55
CA LYS A 65 -9.75 3.52 16.72
C LYS A 65 -9.73 4.93 17.33
N ALA A 66 -9.06 5.10 18.45
CA ALA A 66 -8.98 6.38 19.15
C ALA A 66 -8.25 7.43 18.30
N LEU A 67 -7.17 7.05 17.65
CA LEU A 67 -6.36 7.93 16.81
C LEU A 67 -7.13 8.43 15.58
N ILE A 68 -7.84 7.54 14.88
CA ILE A 68 -8.61 7.91 13.69
C ILE A 68 -9.79 8.81 14.07
N ARG A 69 -10.53 8.48 15.14
CA ARG A 69 -11.62 9.33 15.65
C ARG A 69 -11.17 10.71 16.06
N TYR A 70 -9.99 10.80 16.71
CA TYR A 70 -9.39 12.09 17.03
C TYR A 70 -9.02 12.88 15.76
N GLN A 71 -8.51 12.25 14.71
CA GLN A 71 -8.26 12.96 13.45
C GLN A 71 -9.54 13.35 12.74
N GLN A 72 -10.57 12.52 12.80
CA GLN A 72 -11.89 12.81 12.24
C GLN A 72 -12.57 14.01 12.93
N SER A 73 -12.47 14.12 14.25
CA SER A 73 -13.08 15.23 15.02
C SER A 73 -12.52 16.61 14.65
N LYS A 74 -11.42 16.67 13.90
CA LYS A 74 -10.85 17.91 13.35
C LYS A 74 -11.37 18.26 11.96
N THR A 75 -12.37 17.56 11.48
CA THR A 75 -12.91 17.69 10.12
C THR A 75 -14.43 17.68 10.15
N ASP A 76 -15.05 18.17 9.09
CA ASP A 76 -16.51 18.18 8.91
C ASP A 76 -17.04 16.85 8.32
N ILE A 77 -16.36 15.73 8.59
CA ILE A 77 -16.75 14.40 8.12
C ILE A 77 -17.81 13.83 9.06
N GLU A 78 -19.03 13.65 8.56
CA GLU A 78 -20.18 13.15 9.31
C GLU A 78 -20.27 11.60 9.36
N PHE A 79 -19.79 10.91 8.32
CA PHE A 79 -19.79 9.43 8.29
C PHE A 79 -18.71 8.85 9.21
N ASP A 80 -18.91 7.67 9.75
CA ASP A 80 -17.92 6.97 10.60
C ASP A 80 -16.72 6.50 9.77
N ALA A 81 -15.70 7.37 9.66
CA ALA A 81 -14.49 7.09 8.90
C ALA A 81 -13.66 5.96 9.54
N GLU A 82 -13.70 5.81 10.86
CA GLU A 82 -13.00 4.73 11.57
C GLU A 82 -13.59 3.37 11.20
N ALA A 83 -14.91 3.23 11.28
CA ALA A 83 -15.57 1.97 10.94
C ALA A 83 -15.36 1.58 9.48
N LEU A 84 -15.40 2.56 8.55
CA LEU A 84 -15.13 2.33 7.13
C LEU A 84 -13.68 1.90 6.85
N LEU A 85 -12.72 2.56 7.50
CA LEU A 85 -11.31 2.21 7.35
C LEU A 85 -11.01 0.84 7.95
N TRP A 86 -11.54 0.56 9.14
CA TRP A 86 -11.49 -0.75 9.77
C TRP A 86 -12.00 -1.84 8.84
N GLN A 87 -13.21 -1.69 8.33
CA GLN A 87 -13.82 -2.68 7.44
C GLN A 87 -13.01 -2.87 6.15
N THR A 88 -12.46 -1.79 5.59
CA THR A 88 -11.60 -1.85 4.40
C THR A 88 -10.35 -2.68 4.65
N ILE A 89 -9.70 -2.52 5.80
CA ILE A 89 -8.48 -3.23 6.17
C ILE A 89 -8.79 -4.71 6.45
N VAL A 90 -9.81 -5.00 7.24
CA VAL A 90 -10.20 -6.39 7.56
C VAL A 90 -10.60 -7.15 6.29
N ASN A 91 -11.38 -6.53 5.41
CA ASN A 91 -11.73 -7.13 4.12
C ASN A 91 -10.49 -7.44 3.28
N ARG A 92 -9.48 -6.57 3.31
CA ARG A 92 -8.23 -6.80 2.58
C ARG A 92 -7.44 -7.96 3.16
N ILE A 93 -7.48 -8.17 4.47
CA ILE A 93 -6.79 -9.27 5.15
C ILE A 93 -7.49 -10.61 4.88
N VAL A 94 -8.82 -10.64 5.02
CA VAL A 94 -9.59 -11.90 5.02
C VAL A 94 -9.99 -12.35 3.63
N SER A 95 -10.42 -11.42 2.77
CA SER A 95 -10.90 -11.72 1.42
C SER A 95 -10.55 -10.60 0.45
N PRO A 96 -9.27 -10.52 0.01
CA PRO A 96 -8.81 -9.46 -0.86
C PRO A 96 -9.66 -9.32 -2.13
N SER A 97 -10.26 -8.17 -2.33
CA SER A 97 -11.02 -7.87 -3.54
C SER A 97 -11.20 -6.35 -3.74
N SER A 98 -11.99 -5.92 -4.71
CA SER A 98 -12.26 -4.51 -4.94
C SER A 98 -13.10 -3.89 -3.83
N HIS A 99 -12.93 -2.58 -3.58
CA HIS A 99 -13.75 -1.84 -2.61
C HIS A 99 -15.25 -1.95 -2.91
N LEU A 100 -15.63 -1.96 -4.19
CA LEU A 100 -17.03 -2.14 -4.59
C LEU A 100 -17.56 -3.52 -4.20
N LYS A 101 -16.78 -4.59 -4.39
CA LYS A 101 -17.17 -5.94 -3.97
C LYS A 101 -17.30 -6.02 -2.46
N HIS A 102 -16.34 -5.47 -1.72
CA HIS A 102 -16.41 -5.41 -0.26
C HIS A 102 -17.64 -4.66 0.23
N TYR A 103 -17.97 -3.52 -0.41
CA TYR A 103 -19.17 -2.76 -0.08
C TYR A 103 -20.45 -3.57 -0.30
N ARG A 104 -20.54 -4.30 -1.40
CA ARG A 104 -21.71 -5.15 -1.71
C ARG A 104 -21.85 -6.36 -0.79
N SER A 105 -20.76 -6.88 -0.24
CA SER A 105 -20.74 -8.05 0.65
C SER A 105 -20.69 -7.70 2.13
N GLN A 106 -20.89 -6.43 2.50
CA GLN A 106 -20.77 -5.98 3.91
C GLN A 106 -21.77 -6.64 4.87
N THR A 107 -22.91 -7.08 4.38
CA THR A 107 -23.93 -7.80 5.17
C THR A 107 -23.47 -9.17 5.65
N ASN A 108 -22.45 -9.75 5.03
CA ASN A 108 -21.90 -11.05 5.40
C ASN A 108 -20.95 -10.98 6.60
N TRP A 109 -20.76 -9.82 7.20
CA TRP A 109 -19.84 -9.61 8.29
C TRP A 109 -20.58 -9.45 9.61
N LEU A 110 -20.31 -10.37 10.54
CA LEU A 110 -20.87 -10.26 11.88
C LEU A 110 -20.31 -9.05 12.63
N GLY A 111 -21.17 -8.28 13.28
CA GLY A 111 -20.77 -7.03 13.96
C GLY A 111 -20.48 -5.87 13.02
N ASN A 112 -20.94 -5.92 11.78
CA ASN A 112 -20.81 -4.81 10.84
C ASN A 112 -21.85 -3.72 11.12
N SER A 113 -21.39 -2.50 11.39
CA SER A 113 -22.24 -1.33 11.63
C SER A 113 -22.44 -0.45 10.38
N LEU A 114 -22.01 -0.93 9.19
CA LEU A 114 -21.97 -0.11 7.97
C LEU A 114 -23.25 -0.17 7.13
N ALA A 115 -24.32 -0.79 7.61
CA ALA A 115 -25.58 -0.98 6.86
C ALA A 115 -26.17 0.35 6.31
N GLU A 116 -25.89 1.47 6.97
CA GLU A 116 -26.39 2.80 6.59
C GLU A 116 -25.39 3.61 5.75
N THR A 117 -24.21 3.05 5.47
CA THR A 117 -23.15 3.77 4.76
C THR A 117 -23.30 3.63 3.25
N ASN A 118 -23.16 4.73 2.52
CA ASN A 118 -23.15 4.72 1.06
C ASN A 118 -21.76 4.55 0.46
N LEU A 119 -21.70 4.09 -0.80
CA LEU A 119 -20.45 3.87 -1.52
C LEU A 119 -19.60 5.15 -1.66
N LYS A 120 -20.23 6.32 -1.77
CA LYS A 120 -19.53 7.61 -1.86
C LYS A 120 -18.74 7.91 -0.58
N SER A 121 -19.30 7.57 0.58
CA SER A 121 -18.60 7.73 1.88
C SER A 121 -17.38 6.83 1.98
N LEU A 122 -17.45 5.60 1.42
CA LEU A 122 -16.29 4.70 1.36
C LEU A 122 -15.13 5.33 0.57
N TYR A 123 -15.40 5.91 -0.61
CA TYR A 123 -14.35 6.57 -1.38
C TYR A 123 -13.85 7.87 -0.73
N ARG A 124 -14.74 8.64 -0.09
CA ARG A 124 -14.34 9.82 0.70
C ARG A 124 -13.46 9.45 1.90
N MET A 125 -13.72 8.30 2.54
CA MET A 125 -12.88 7.77 3.61
C MET A 125 -11.45 7.49 3.10
N LEU A 126 -11.26 6.97 1.90
CA LEU A 126 -9.91 6.75 1.34
C LEU A 126 -9.14 8.08 1.22
N SER A 127 -9.80 9.14 0.77
CA SER A 127 -9.20 10.48 0.70
C SER A 127 -8.86 11.03 2.09
N PHE A 128 -9.72 10.78 3.07
CA PHE A 128 -9.45 11.13 4.46
C PHE A 128 -8.25 10.34 5.02
N ALA A 129 -8.20 9.01 4.81
CA ALA A 129 -7.10 8.16 5.25
C ALA A 129 -5.74 8.63 4.67
N ALA A 130 -5.72 9.03 3.40
CA ALA A 130 -4.53 9.59 2.76
C ALA A 130 -4.04 10.87 3.46
N ARG A 131 -4.96 11.77 3.82
CA ARG A 131 -4.63 13.04 4.54
C ARG A 131 -4.09 12.80 5.94
N ILE A 132 -4.62 11.82 6.66
CA ILE A 132 -4.19 11.50 8.03
C ILE A 132 -3.06 10.47 8.09
N ARG A 133 -2.46 10.09 6.95
CA ARG A 133 -1.39 9.09 6.88
C ARG A 133 -0.28 9.32 7.90
N LYS A 134 0.30 10.54 7.94
CA LYS A 134 1.41 10.85 8.84
C LYS A 134 1.05 10.68 10.33
N PRO A 135 -0.03 11.29 10.86
CA PRO A 135 -0.42 11.07 12.25
C PRO A 135 -0.76 9.60 12.56
N ILE A 136 -1.36 8.87 11.62
CA ILE A 136 -1.62 7.43 11.79
C ILE A 136 -0.31 6.65 11.94
N LEU A 137 0.65 6.83 11.05
CA LEU A 137 1.93 6.12 11.12
C LEU A 137 2.70 6.45 12.39
N ARG A 138 2.73 7.71 12.81
CA ARG A 138 3.36 8.10 14.08
C ARG A 138 2.70 7.44 15.29
N GLY A 139 1.37 7.47 15.34
CA GLY A 139 0.60 6.85 16.42
C GLY A 139 0.78 5.34 16.46
N LEU A 140 0.74 4.71 15.28
CA LEU A 140 0.95 3.27 15.11
C LEU A 140 2.35 2.84 15.58
N ASN A 141 3.41 3.53 15.14
CA ASN A 141 4.77 3.24 15.58
C ASN A 141 4.94 3.41 17.10
N LYS A 142 4.32 4.44 17.68
CA LYS A 142 4.33 4.64 19.14
C LYS A 142 3.61 3.49 19.85
N ALA A 143 2.45 3.08 19.40
CA ALA A 143 1.68 1.99 19.99
C ALA A 143 2.40 0.65 19.87
N LEU A 144 2.96 0.35 18.71
CA LEU A 144 3.74 -0.86 18.47
C LEU A 144 4.97 -0.93 19.37
N ASN A 145 5.72 0.18 19.48
CA ASN A 145 6.90 0.21 20.35
C ASN A 145 6.57 0.08 21.86
N GLN A 146 5.34 0.42 22.27
CA GLN A 146 4.84 0.17 23.62
C GLN A 146 4.44 -1.30 23.83
N ALA A 147 3.86 -1.93 22.83
CA ALA A 147 3.41 -3.32 22.90
C ALA A 147 4.56 -4.33 22.75
N MET A 148 5.52 -4.01 21.88
CA MET A 148 6.71 -4.82 21.61
C MET A 148 7.88 -3.88 21.30
N PRO A 149 8.92 -3.84 22.16
CA PRO A 149 10.10 -3.04 21.88
C PRO A 149 10.72 -3.41 20.53
N ARG A 150 10.97 -2.42 19.67
CA ARG A 150 11.46 -2.62 18.31
C ARG A 150 12.93 -2.28 18.21
N ASP A 151 13.68 -3.08 17.49
CA ASP A 151 15.06 -2.77 17.13
C ASP A 151 15.09 -1.96 15.84
N LEU A 152 15.37 -0.67 15.98
CA LEU A 152 15.48 0.29 14.87
C LEU A 152 16.94 0.58 14.48
N SER A 153 17.90 -0.22 14.98
CA SER A 153 19.32 -0.10 14.62
C SER A 153 19.60 -0.48 13.17
N VAL A 154 18.76 -1.32 12.58
CA VAL A 154 18.80 -1.67 11.16
C VAL A 154 17.45 -1.39 10.54
N VAL A 155 17.45 -0.73 9.38
CA VAL A 155 16.24 -0.50 8.58
C VAL A 155 16.45 -0.97 7.15
N PHE A 156 15.43 -1.62 6.62
CA PHE A 156 15.42 -2.03 5.21
C PHE A 156 14.57 -1.04 4.42
N TYR A 157 15.10 -0.64 3.29
CA TYR A 157 14.45 0.27 2.36
C TYR A 157 14.31 -0.39 0.99
N ASP A 158 13.09 -0.44 0.48
CA ASP A 158 12.82 -0.96 -0.86
C ASP A 158 11.75 -0.13 -1.57
N VAL A 159 11.78 -0.16 -2.91
CA VAL A 159 10.80 0.49 -3.78
C VAL A 159 10.16 -0.56 -4.67
N THR A 160 8.85 -0.61 -4.65
CA THR A 160 8.04 -1.45 -5.54
C THR A 160 7.16 -0.60 -6.43
N ASN A 161 6.76 -1.14 -7.57
CA ASN A 161 5.87 -0.49 -8.52
C ASN A 161 4.51 -1.19 -8.54
N THR A 162 3.45 -0.39 -8.62
CA THR A 162 2.10 -0.87 -8.88
C THR A 162 1.61 -0.25 -10.18
N TRP A 163 1.14 -1.07 -11.12
CA TRP A 163 0.59 -0.60 -12.39
C TRP A 163 -0.93 -0.48 -12.34
N PHE A 164 -1.46 0.28 -13.28
CA PHE A 164 -2.89 0.47 -13.46
C PHE A 164 -3.30 -0.07 -14.83
N GLU A 165 -4.40 -0.81 -14.89
CA GLU A 165 -4.97 -1.31 -16.14
C GLU A 165 -5.66 -0.17 -16.91
N THR A 166 -4.86 0.82 -17.30
CA THR A 166 -5.27 1.95 -18.12
C THR A 166 -4.16 2.29 -19.12
N VAL A 167 -4.55 2.84 -20.26
CA VAL A 167 -3.60 3.31 -21.28
C VAL A 167 -3.10 4.71 -20.94
N TRP A 168 -3.94 5.52 -20.29
CA TRP A 168 -3.68 6.94 -20.06
C TRP A 168 -3.12 7.17 -18.67
N ASP A 169 -2.01 7.91 -18.59
CA ASP A 169 -1.48 8.43 -17.35
C ASP A 169 -2.26 9.68 -16.88
N ASP A 170 -1.93 10.20 -15.70
CA ASP A 170 -2.65 11.33 -15.11
C ASP A 170 -2.50 12.61 -15.96
N GLU A 171 -1.37 12.80 -16.65
CA GLU A 171 -1.13 13.95 -17.54
C GLU A 171 -2.07 13.90 -18.75
N HIS A 172 -2.16 12.76 -19.40
CA HIS A 172 -3.05 12.56 -20.53
C HIS A 172 -4.53 12.70 -20.12
N GLN A 173 -4.92 12.11 -18.98
CA GLN A 173 -6.29 12.24 -18.47
C GLN A 173 -6.65 13.69 -18.18
N TRP A 174 -5.72 14.44 -17.59
CA TRP A 174 -5.92 15.86 -17.36
C TRP A 174 -6.05 16.65 -18.66
N ALA A 175 -5.18 16.41 -19.62
CA ALA A 175 -5.24 17.06 -20.94
C ALA A 175 -6.58 16.81 -21.65
N MET A 176 -7.06 15.57 -21.63
CA MET A 176 -8.38 15.20 -22.18
C MET A 176 -9.53 15.91 -21.46
N GLU A 177 -9.47 16.05 -20.14
CA GLU A 177 -10.50 16.76 -19.36
C GLU A 177 -10.50 18.26 -19.69
N VAL A 178 -9.33 18.88 -19.82
CA VAL A 178 -9.20 20.29 -20.24
C VAL A 178 -9.79 20.48 -21.64
N GLU A 179 -9.42 19.63 -22.59
CA GLU A 179 -9.93 19.69 -23.97
C GLU A 179 -11.48 19.53 -24.01
N LYS A 180 -11.99 18.56 -23.27
CA LYS A 180 -13.45 18.33 -23.14
C LYS A 180 -14.17 19.56 -22.60
N GLN A 181 -13.63 20.18 -21.55
CA GLN A 181 -14.28 21.36 -20.95
C GLN A 181 -14.14 22.60 -21.84
N LEU A 182 -13.03 22.78 -22.54
CA LEU A 182 -12.87 23.84 -23.52
C LEU A 182 -13.84 23.67 -24.70
N SER A 183 -14.04 22.44 -25.18
CA SER A 183 -14.97 22.13 -26.27
C SER A 183 -16.44 22.32 -25.89
N ALA A 184 -16.76 22.31 -24.59
CA ALA A 184 -18.09 22.58 -24.06
C ALA A 184 -18.43 24.09 -24.00
N LEU A 185 -17.41 24.96 -24.11
CA LEU A 185 -17.65 26.42 -24.23
C LEU A 185 -18.23 26.78 -25.61
N PRO A 186 -19.04 27.86 -25.69
CA PRO A 186 -19.49 28.38 -26.96
C PRO A 186 -18.31 28.66 -27.88
N SER A 187 -18.48 28.47 -29.18
CA SER A 187 -17.42 28.72 -30.20
C SER A 187 -16.88 30.15 -30.16
N GLU A 188 -17.75 31.08 -29.77
CA GLU A 188 -17.45 32.51 -29.65
C GLU A 188 -16.90 32.91 -28.27
N ALA A 189 -16.68 31.94 -27.35
CA ALA A 189 -16.16 32.23 -26.04
C ALA A 189 -14.83 33.01 -26.12
N ALA A 190 -14.76 34.12 -25.34
CA ALA A 190 -13.60 34.97 -25.31
C ALA A 190 -12.35 34.22 -24.83
N LEU A 191 -11.18 34.62 -25.32
CA LEU A 191 -9.89 34.03 -24.94
C LEU A 191 -9.71 34.06 -23.40
N GLU A 192 -10.21 35.12 -22.78
CA GLU A 192 -10.15 35.30 -21.33
C GLU A 192 -10.99 34.25 -20.57
N GLU A 193 -12.16 33.86 -21.04
CA GLU A 193 -13.00 32.81 -20.45
C GLU A 193 -12.30 31.44 -20.51
N LYS A 194 -11.66 31.14 -21.66
CA LYS A 194 -10.89 29.91 -21.82
C LYS A 194 -9.72 29.86 -20.86
N ARG A 195 -9.02 31.00 -20.69
CA ARG A 195 -7.90 31.13 -19.76
C ARG A 195 -8.34 30.94 -18.30
N GLN A 196 -9.42 31.60 -17.87
CA GLN A 196 -9.97 31.46 -16.54
C GLN A 196 -10.40 30.02 -16.23
N LEU A 197 -10.97 29.32 -17.23
CA LEU A 197 -11.30 27.90 -17.09
C LEU A 197 -10.06 27.04 -16.87
N ILE A 198 -9.01 27.24 -17.67
CA ILE A 198 -7.74 26.52 -17.51
C ILE A 198 -7.13 26.79 -16.15
N GLU A 199 -7.07 28.02 -15.69
CA GLU A 199 -6.55 28.39 -14.37
C GLU A 199 -7.36 27.75 -13.22
N LYS A 200 -8.69 27.66 -13.37
CA LYS A 200 -9.55 26.96 -12.42
C LYS A 200 -9.27 25.46 -12.38
N LEU A 201 -9.07 24.84 -13.53
CA LEU A 201 -8.73 23.42 -13.63
C LEU A 201 -7.34 23.15 -13.04
N GLU A 202 -6.36 23.98 -13.34
CA GLU A 202 -5.01 23.89 -12.76
C GLU A 202 -5.01 23.99 -11.23
N ARG A 203 -5.77 24.94 -10.65
CA ARG A 203 -5.91 25.08 -9.19
C ARG A 203 -6.49 23.83 -8.53
N ASN A 204 -7.36 23.11 -9.23
CA ASN A 204 -8.00 21.88 -8.73
C ASN A 204 -7.25 20.60 -9.12
N ARG A 205 -6.17 20.75 -9.86
CA ARG A 205 -5.36 19.61 -10.31
C ARG A 205 -4.71 18.91 -9.13
N THR A 206 -4.93 17.61 -9.03
CA THR A 206 -4.19 16.76 -8.10
C THR A 206 -2.81 16.43 -8.68
N SER A 207 -1.85 16.15 -7.82
CA SER A 207 -0.52 15.74 -8.28
C SER A 207 -0.62 14.48 -9.15
N SER A 208 0.05 14.49 -10.30
CA SER A 208 0.14 13.36 -11.21
C SER A 208 0.97 12.25 -10.57
N LEU A 209 0.34 11.17 -10.15
CA LEU A 209 0.99 10.01 -9.54
C LEU A 209 1.12 8.84 -10.52
N ARG A 210 0.06 8.54 -11.27
CA ARG A 210 0.05 7.48 -12.27
C ARG A 210 0.76 7.96 -13.53
N MET A 211 2.06 7.69 -13.59
CA MET A 211 2.93 8.13 -14.67
C MET A 211 3.58 6.92 -15.34
N ARG A 212 3.88 7.03 -16.62
CA ARG A 212 4.70 6.02 -17.30
C ARG A 212 6.15 6.17 -16.86
N GLY A 213 6.76 5.06 -16.48
CA GLY A 213 8.13 5.04 -15.99
C GLY A 213 8.75 3.66 -16.09
N PRO A 214 9.99 3.51 -15.61
CA PRO A 214 10.68 2.22 -15.60
C PRO A 214 9.89 1.23 -14.72
N SER A 215 9.30 0.22 -15.34
CA SER A 215 8.58 -0.85 -14.66
C SER A 215 9.49 -2.06 -14.50
N LYS A 216 9.57 -2.62 -13.30
CA LYS A 216 10.28 -3.89 -13.04
C LYS A 216 9.73 -5.04 -13.88
N GLU A 217 8.48 -4.95 -14.32
CA GLU A 217 7.79 -5.95 -15.14
C GLU A 217 7.75 -5.60 -16.62
N CYS A 218 8.51 -4.59 -17.07
CA CYS A 218 8.57 -4.13 -18.47
C CYS A 218 7.19 -3.77 -19.06
N ARG A 219 6.23 -3.33 -18.24
CA ARG A 219 4.90 -2.92 -18.66
C ARG A 219 4.89 -1.48 -19.17
N LYS A 220 4.04 -1.23 -20.19
CA LYS A 220 3.80 0.12 -20.75
C LYS A 220 2.71 0.89 -20.01
N ASN A 221 2.02 0.25 -19.08
CA ASN A 221 0.94 0.86 -18.30
C ASN A 221 1.51 1.94 -17.35
N PRO A 222 0.72 2.97 -17.02
CA PRO A 222 1.08 3.89 -15.97
C PRO A 222 1.28 3.17 -14.62
N ILE A 223 2.31 3.56 -13.90
CA ILE A 223 2.69 2.99 -12.62
C ILE A 223 2.71 4.07 -11.53
N VAL A 224 2.72 3.61 -10.30
CA VAL A 224 3.00 4.38 -9.09
C VAL A 224 4.09 3.66 -8.32
N SER A 225 5.10 4.37 -7.86
CA SER A 225 6.18 3.80 -7.06
C SER A 225 5.86 3.95 -5.57
N ILE A 226 6.00 2.86 -4.83
CA ILE A 226 5.77 2.83 -3.38
C ILE A 226 7.09 2.46 -2.71
N ALA A 227 7.66 3.41 -1.98
CA ALA A 227 8.82 3.18 -1.14
C ALA A 227 8.37 2.80 0.27
N MET A 228 8.97 1.78 0.83
CA MET A 228 8.67 1.28 2.17
C MET A 228 9.95 1.20 3.00
N VAL A 229 9.83 1.56 4.27
CA VAL A 229 10.87 1.34 5.27
C VAL A 229 10.33 0.38 6.33
N VAL A 230 11.08 -0.68 6.59
CA VAL A 230 10.75 -1.65 7.63
C VAL A 230 11.90 -1.76 8.64
N ASP A 231 11.61 -2.19 9.85
CA ASP A 231 12.63 -2.48 10.85
C ASP A 231 13.27 -3.85 10.64
N ARG A 232 14.16 -4.24 11.56
CA ARG A 232 14.86 -5.52 11.56
C ARG A 232 13.93 -6.74 11.51
N ASP A 233 12.75 -6.63 12.12
CA ASP A 233 11.77 -7.71 12.19
C ASP A 233 10.79 -7.69 11.01
N GLY A 234 10.99 -6.79 10.04
CA GLY A 234 10.15 -6.64 8.86
C GLY A 234 8.85 -5.85 9.13
N ILE A 235 8.74 -5.19 10.28
CA ILE A 235 7.55 -4.41 10.61
C ILE A 235 7.66 -3.01 9.98
N PRO A 236 6.66 -2.55 9.21
CA PRO A 236 6.70 -1.25 8.55
C PRO A 236 6.83 -0.09 9.55
N ILE A 237 7.72 0.85 9.21
CA ILE A 237 7.91 2.12 9.93
C ILE A 237 7.20 3.25 9.19
N ASP A 238 7.49 3.39 7.90
CA ASP A 238 6.91 4.41 7.02
C ASP A 238 6.79 3.89 5.59
N PHE A 239 5.90 4.51 4.83
CA PHE A 239 5.84 4.31 3.39
C PHE A 239 5.59 5.65 2.68
N ARG A 240 6.02 5.73 1.43
CA ARG A 240 5.79 6.89 0.56
C ARG A 240 5.35 6.47 -0.81
N VAL A 241 4.55 7.31 -1.41
CA VAL A 241 4.06 7.13 -2.78
C VAL A 241 4.68 8.20 -3.64
N TYR A 242 5.26 7.79 -4.77
CA TYR A 242 5.91 8.65 -5.73
C TYR A 242 5.30 8.48 -7.12
N PRO A 243 5.35 9.50 -7.97
CA PRO A 243 5.00 9.37 -9.38
C PRO A 243 5.78 8.23 -10.04
N GLY A 244 5.13 7.50 -10.94
CA GLY A 244 5.73 6.35 -11.60
C GLY A 244 6.98 6.65 -12.44
N ASN A 245 7.16 7.89 -12.86
CA ASN A 245 8.36 8.36 -13.55
C ASN A 245 9.47 8.86 -12.60
N SER A 246 9.27 8.75 -11.28
CA SER A 246 10.29 9.13 -10.30
C SER A 246 11.45 8.13 -10.34
N SER A 247 12.67 8.66 -10.26
CA SER A 247 13.85 7.81 -10.12
C SER A 247 13.92 7.22 -8.71
N GLU A 248 14.09 5.92 -8.59
CA GLU A 248 14.30 5.25 -7.29
C GLU A 248 15.48 5.86 -6.52
N LYS A 249 16.50 6.31 -7.24
CA LYS A 249 17.69 6.97 -6.67
C LYS A 249 17.38 8.21 -5.83
N THR A 250 16.34 8.94 -6.19
CA THR A 250 15.94 10.16 -5.48
C THR A 250 14.95 9.92 -4.34
N THR A 251 14.24 8.80 -4.34
CA THR A 251 13.19 8.49 -3.35
C THR A 251 13.78 8.15 -1.98
N MET A 252 14.95 7.52 -1.93
CA MET A 252 15.63 7.13 -0.70
C MET A 252 15.96 8.33 0.20
N LYS A 253 16.43 9.43 -0.40
CA LYS A 253 16.75 10.68 0.33
C LYS A 253 15.59 11.14 1.20
N CYS A 254 14.42 11.31 0.58
CA CYS A 254 13.23 11.80 1.29
C CYS A 254 12.76 10.86 2.41
N SER A 255 12.94 9.54 2.21
CA SER A 255 12.55 8.54 3.19
C SER A 255 13.46 8.54 4.41
N ILE A 256 14.77 8.62 4.23
CA ILE A 256 15.75 8.70 5.32
C ILE A 256 15.61 9.99 6.11
N ASP A 257 15.41 11.15 5.44
CA ASP A 257 15.14 12.42 6.11
C ASP A 257 13.92 12.33 7.05
N GLU A 258 12.87 11.66 6.62
CA GLU A 258 11.68 11.49 7.44
C GLU A 258 11.96 10.55 8.64
N LEU A 259 12.78 9.50 8.48
CA LEU A 259 13.18 8.64 9.58
C LEU A 259 13.88 9.45 10.67
N ALA A 260 14.84 10.26 10.29
CA ALA A 260 15.57 11.10 11.23
C ALA A 260 14.67 12.15 11.91
N LYS A 261 13.87 12.88 11.11
CA LYS A 261 13.03 13.98 11.62
C LYS A 261 11.81 13.53 12.41
N THR A 262 11.13 12.50 11.92
CA THR A 262 9.82 12.09 12.45
C THR A 262 9.94 11.02 13.52
N TYR A 263 10.82 10.05 13.30
CA TYR A 263 10.96 8.88 14.17
C TYR A 263 12.22 8.93 15.05
N LYS A 264 13.07 9.96 14.86
CA LYS A 264 14.34 10.16 15.58
C LYS A 264 15.32 8.98 15.43
N ILE A 265 15.26 8.32 14.28
CA ILE A 265 16.17 7.23 13.92
C ILE A 265 17.38 7.86 13.24
N THR A 266 18.47 8.09 14.00
CA THR A 266 19.63 8.85 13.53
C THR A 266 20.87 7.98 13.27
N ASN A 267 20.93 6.77 13.81
CA ASN A 267 22.10 5.90 13.76
C ASN A 267 21.77 4.50 13.23
N ALA A 268 20.78 4.39 12.36
CA ALA A 268 20.42 3.09 11.80
C ALA A 268 21.36 2.70 10.64
N VAL A 269 21.56 1.40 10.47
CA VAL A 269 22.15 0.84 9.25
C VAL A 269 21.05 0.71 8.20
N VAL A 270 21.19 1.44 7.10
CA VAL A 270 20.26 1.37 5.97
C VAL A 270 20.67 0.24 5.03
N VAL A 271 19.80 -0.72 4.85
CA VAL A 271 19.99 -1.84 3.90
C VAL A 271 19.09 -1.60 2.70
N ALA A 272 19.67 -1.57 1.49
CA ALA A 272 18.90 -1.32 0.28
C ALA A 272 19.51 -2.02 -0.96
N ASP A 273 18.69 -2.15 -2.00
CA ASP A 273 19.04 -2.79 -3.26
C ASP A 273 20.02 -1.97 -4.11
N ASN A 274 20.61 -2.63 -5.13
CA ASN A 274 21.57 -2.04 -6.07
C ASN A 274 21.04 -0.81 -6.82
N GLY A 275 19.76 -0.77 -7.17
CA GLY A 275 19.14 0.38 -7.82
C GLY A 275 19.30 1.71 -7.05
N LEU A 276 19.60 1.63 -5.75
CA LEU A 276 19.76 2.78 -4.84
C LEU A 276 21.22 3.13 -4.58
N ASN A 277 22.17 2.34 -5.08
CA ASN A 277 23.60 2.55 -4.91
C ASN A 277 24.11 3.65 -5.86
N THR A 278 24.12 4.89 -5.38
CA THR A 278 24.61 6.06 -6.10
C THR A 278 25.55 6.87 -5.23
N ASN A 279 26.53 7.54 -5.86
CA ASN A 279 27.44 8.42 -5.13
C ASN A 279 26.72 9.51 -4.32
N ALA A 280 25.57 9.99 -4.79
CA ALA A 280 24.77 10.99 -4.07
C ALA A 280 24.14 10.40 -2.81
N ASN A 281 23.59 9.18 -2.89
CA ASN A 281 23.02 8.48 -1.73
C ASN A 281 24.10 8.10 -0.72
N LEU A 282 25.23 7.57 -1.19
CA LEU A 282 26.39 7.22 -0.34
C LEU A 282 26.93 8.45 0.40
N SER A 283 27.22 9.54 -0.33
CA SER A 283 27.73 10.78 0.27
C SER A 283 26.78 11.34 1.32
N ARG A 284 25.48 11.13 1.15
CA ARG A 284 24.49 11.59 2.10
C ARG A 284 24.45 10.72 3.36
N LEU A 285 24.41 9.38 3.21
CA LEU A 285 24.43 8.47 4.34
C LEU A 285 25.67 8.74 5.22
N VAL A 286 26.83 8.96 4.60
CA VAL A 286 28.07 9.33 5.31
C VAL A 286 27.92 10.67 6.03
N LYS A 287 27.36 11.70 5.37
CA LYS A 287 27.15 13.03 6.01
C LYS A 287 26.21 12.98 7.21
N GLU A 288 25.21 12.11 7.17
CA GLU A 288 24.22 11.96 8.23
C GLU A 288 24.64 10.92 9.28
N ASN A 289 25.88 10.43 9.21
CA ASN A 289 26.46 9.43 10.11
C ASN A 289 25.60 8.16 10.19
N GLN A 290 24.95 7.79 9.07
CA GLN A 290 24.17 6.55 8.94
C GLN A 290 25.08 5.43 8.44
N GLY A 291 24.97 4.27 9.06
CA GLY A 291 25.53 3.03 8.50
C GLY A 291 24.78 2.63 7.23
N PHE A 292 25.43 1.93 6.30
CA PHE A 292 24.74 1.42 5.12
C PHE A 292 25.29 0.09 4.64
N LEU A 293 24.41 -0.71 4.06
CA LEU A 293 24.71 -1.93 3.31
C LEU A 293 23.93 -1.88 2.00
N LEU A 294 24.61 -1.54 0.91
CA LEU A 294 23.99 -1.43 -0.41
C LEU A 294 24.55 -2.52 -1.33
N ALA A 295 23.65 -3.19 -2.05
CA ALA A 295 24.07 -4.12 -3.06
C ALA A 295 24.86 -3.41 -4.17
N HIS A 296 25.88 -4.04 -4.74
CA HIS A 296 26.66 -3.54 -5.87
C HIS A 296 26.55 -4.50 -7.03
N SER A 297 26.37 -3.99 -8.26
CA SER A 297 26.51 -4.78 -9.47
C SER A 297 27.98 -5.09 -9.69
N LEU A 298 28.30 -6.35 -9.89
CA LEU A 298 29.63 -6.80 -10.33
C LEU A 298 29.86 -6.39 -11.78
#